data_13e1401e7cbc51e2b7617d799953e0fa
#
_entry.id   13e1401e7cbc51e2b7617d799953e0fa
#
_cell.length_a   1.000
_cell.length_b   1.000
_cell.length_c   1.000
_cell.angle_alpha   90.00
_cell.angle_beta   90.00
_cell.angle_gamma   90.00
#
_symmetry.space_group_name_H-M   'P 1'
#
loop_
_entity.id
_entity.type
_entity.pdbx_description
1 polymer ?
#
loop_
_entity_poly.entity_id
_entity_poly.type
_entity_poly.pdbx_seq_one_letter_code
_entity_poly.pdbx_strand_id
1 'polypeptide(L)'
;MSLIPKSTCFIVEVVYECEIWPINVIENSFISLDLGLNNFVTAIDNQSKQPFIINGRAIKSINQFYNKLKANYQSKAKISNNKHFTKRLAKLSLMREFKISNFMHKASDLIIKCCIKHKIASVIIGKNDKWKNEVNLGKRTNQNFVSIPHESFISKLAYKCENYGIKLIQTEESYTSKIDHLANEPLSHKDKSDYLGKRIKRGLFKSSTGKFLNADINGAIGIARKVFRDAVQTLTDSKAAFVPIKINLAF
;
A
#
# COMPACT_ATOMS: atom_id res chain seq x y z
N MET A 1 -24.58 -19.01 -5.10
CA MET A 1 -24.59 -17.90 -6.10
C MET A 1 -25.62 -16.88 -5.65
N SER A 2 -25.24 -15.61 -5.53
CA SER A 2 -26.12 -14.52 -5.09
C SER A 2 -26.16 -13.40 -6.13
N LEU A 3 -27.30 -12.70 -6.20
CA LEU A 3 -27.51 -11.56 -7.10
C LEU A 3 -27.66 -10.29 -6.23
N ILE A 4 -26.68 -9.41 -6.29
CA ILE A 4 -26.63 -8.21 -5.45
C ILE A 4 -27.01 -6.99 -6.28
N PRO A 5 -28.16 -6.32 -6.01
CA PRO A 5 -28.53 -5.13 -6.73
C PRO A 5 -27.61 -3.95 -6.37
N LYS A 6 -27.14 -3.26 -7.36
CA LYS A 6 -26.45 -1.96 -7.28
C LYS A 6 -27.32 -0.89 -7.93
N SER A 7 -27.02 0.37 -7.71
CA SER A 7 -27.82 1.49 -8.21
C SER A 7 -28.03 1.52 -9.74
N THR A 8 -27.14 0.91 -10.52
CA THR A 8 -27.19 0.93 -12.00
C THR A 8 -26.87 -0.42 -12.66
N CYS A 9 -26.64 -1.47 -11.88
CA CYS A 9 -26.35 -2.84 -12.36
C CYS A 9 -26.66 -3.87 -11.27
N PHE A 10 -26.53 -5.15 -11.63
CA PHE A 10 -26.50 -6.26 -10.68
C PHE A 10 -25.08 -6.84 -10.64
N ILE A 11 -24.65 -7.25 -9.45
CA ILE A 11 -23.42 -8.03 -9.27
C ILE A 11 -23.84 -9.47 -9.05
N VAL A 12 -23.28 -10.38 -9.84
CA VAL A 12 -23.41 -11.82 -9.61
C VAL A 12 -22.22 -12.25 -8.77
N GLU A 13 -22.50 -12.78 -7.58
CA GLU A 13 -21.50 -13.34 -6.71
C GLU A 13 -21.55 -14.86 -6.78
N VAL A 14 -20.42 -15.47 -7.12
CA VAL A 14 -20.25 -16.92 -7.15
C VAL A 14 -19.32 -17.30 -6.01
N VAL A 15 -19.83 -18.04 -5.02
CA VAL A 15 -19.05 -18.61 -3.93
C VAL A 15 -18.70 -20.04 -4.32
N TYR A 16 -17.43 -20.38 -4.21
CA TYR A 16 -16.92 -21.71 -4.51
C TYR A 16 -15.79 -22.06 -3.54
N GLU A 17 -15.61 -23.32 -3.30
CA GLU A 17 -14.45 -23.81 -2.56
C GLU A 17 -13.21 -23.76 -3.46
N CYS A 18 -12.10 -23.32 -2.89
CA CYS A 18 -10.83 -23.27 -3.58
C CYS A 18 -9.80 -24.07 -2.78
N GLU A 19 -9.12 -24.97 -3.43
CA GLU A 19 -8.00 -25.67 -2.83
C GLU A 19 -6.84 -24.72 -2.59
N ILE A 20 -6.13 -24.89 -1.48
CA ILE A 20 -4.89 -24.17 -1.18
C ILE A 20 -3.78 -24.84 -2.00
N TRP A 21 -3.03 -24.01 -2.74
CA TRP A 21 -1.88 -24.44 -3.54
C TRP A 21 -0.58 -23.93 -2.88
N PRO A 22 -0.12 -24.57 -1.78
CA PRO A 22 1.03 -24.07 -1.04
C PRO A 22 2.28 -24.13 -1.91
N ILE A 23 3.01 -23.03 -1.93
CA ILE A 23 4.32 -22.96 -2.60
C ILE A 23 5.41 -23.48 -1.65
N ASN A 24 6.49 -23.99 -2.24
CA ASN A 24 7.68 -24.30 -1.45
C ASN A 24 8.37 -22.99 -1.06
N VAL A 25 8.30 -22.63 0.22
CA VAL A 25 8.84 -21.38 0.77
C VAL A 25 10.22 -21.59 1.38
N ILE A 26 11.04 -20.53 1.40
CA ILE A 26 12.29 -20.49 2.15
C ILE A 26 11.95 -20.04 3.58
N GLU A 27 12.37 -20.81 4.57
CA GLU A 27 12.15 -20.46 5.96
C GLU A 27 12.73 -19.08 6.29
N ASN A 28 12.01 -18.30 7.12
CA ASN A 28 12.36 -16.92 7.48
C ASN A 28 12.49 -15.94 6.29
N SER A 29 12.02 -16.32 5.11
CA SER A 29 11.91 -15.39 4.00
C SER A 29 10.70 -14.49 4.17
N PHE A 30 10.88 -13.20 3.86
CA PHE A 30 9.80 -12.22 4.00
C PHE A 30 9.89 -11.11 2.94
N ILE A 31 8.75 -10.51 2.68
CA ILE A 31 8.61 -9.23 1.99
C ILE A 31 7.89 -8.24 2.90
N SER A 32 8.44 -7.05 3.06
CA SER A 32 7.87 -5.96 3.87
C SER A 32 7.27 -4.90 2.99
N LEU A 33 6.07 -4.44 3.33
CA LEU A 33 5.26 -3.51 2.58
C LEU A 33 4.96 -2.26 3.41
N ASP A 34 5.40 -1.09 2.93
CA ASP A 34 4.98 0.23 3.42
C ASP A 34 3.91 0.79 2.49
N LEU A 35 2.73 1.13 3.03
CA LEU A 35 1.58 1.61 2.28
C LEU A 35 1.54 3.14 2.28
N GLY A 36 1.41 3.72 1.10
CA GLY A 36 1.42 5.17 0.94
C GLY A 36 0.40 5.71 -0.07
N LEU A 37 0.50 7.02 -0.34
CA LEU A 37 -0.37 7.73 -1.28
C LEU A 37 0.19 7.84 -2.69
N ASN A 38 1.42 8.36 -2.82
CA ASN A 38 2.08 8.57 -4.12
C ASN A 38 2.80 7.30 -4.55
N ASN A 39 3.45 6.67 -3.61
CA ASN A 39 3.96 5.32 -3.67
C ASN A 39 2.91 4.47 -2.95
N PHE A 40 2.09 3.74 -3.72
CA PHE A 40 0.96 2.99 -3.15
C PHE A 40 1.46 1.85 -2.27
N VAL A 41 2.47 1.15 -2.73
CA VAL A 41 3.21 0.14 -1.97
C VAL A 41 4.68 0.36 -2.23
N THR A 42 5.47 0.43 -1.17
CA THR A 42 6.93 0.28 -1.23
C THR A 42 7.28 -1.06 -0.63
N ALA A 43 7.95 -1.91 -1.41
CA ALA A 43 8.24 -3.28 -1.04
C ALA A 43 9.74 -3.55 -1.03
N ILE A 44 10.20 -4.31 -0.05
CA ILE A 44 11.55 -4.87 0.03
C ILE A 44 11.48 -6.28 0.59
N ASP A 45 12.22 -7.20 -0.03
CA ASP A 45 12.32 -8.59 0.44
C ASP A 45 13.77 -9.00 0.73
N ASN A 46 13.94 -10.00 1.58
CA ASN A 46 15.26 -10.48 1.99
C ASN A 46 15.87 -11.51 1.04
N GLN A 47 15.17 -11.89 -0.04
CA GLN A 47 15.65 -12.84 -1.02
C GLN A 47 16.22 -12.15 -2.25
N SER A 48 15.42 -11.32 -2.95
CA SER A 48 15.88 -10.58 -4.14
C SER A 48 16.75 -9.39 -3.77
N LYS A 49 16.54 -8.82 -2.58
CA LYS A 49 17.20 -7.58 -2.09
C LYS A 49 17.01 -6.38 -3.04
N GLN A 50 16.09 -6.49 -4.01
CA GLN A 50 15.77 -5.44 -4.97
C GLN A 50 14.41 -4.84 -4.61
N PRO A 51 14.37 -3.65 -3.99
CA PRO A 51 13.13 -3.00 -3.63
C PRO A 51 12.38 -2.50 -4.87
N PHE A 52 11.05 -2.45 -4.76
CA PHE A 52 10.21 -1.86 -5.79
C PHE A 52 9.11 -0.99 -5.19
N ILE A 53 8.59 -0.10 -6.02
CA ILE A 53 7.50 0.81 -5.67
C ILE A 53 6.39 0.65 -6.68
N ILE A 54 5.18 0.33 -6.22
CA ILE A 54 3.96 0.41 -7.02
C ILE A 54 3.46 1.85 -6.98
N ASN A 55 3.40 2.49 -8.16
CA ASN A 55 3.04 3.90 -8.26
C ASN A 55 1.53 4.12 -7.98
N GLY A 56 1.22 4.97 -6.99
CA GLY A 56 -0.16 5.31 -6.61
C GLY A 56 -0.78 6.48 -7.38
N ARG A 57 -0.04 7.12 -8.30
CA ARG A 57 -0.53 8.29 -9.05
C ARG A 57 -1.77 7.97 -9.89
N ALA A 58 -1.89 6.74 -10.36
CA ALA A 58 -3.03 6.27 -11.13
C ALA A 58 -4.33 6.32 -10.30
N ILE A 59 -4.33 5.87 -9.04
CA ILE A 59 -5.48 5.99 -8.14
C ILE A 59 -5.81 7.46 -7.88
N LYS A 60 -4.80 8.30 -7.68
CA LYS A 60 -4.99 9.74 -7.49
C LYS A 60 -5.67 10.38 -8.70
N SER A 61 -5.24 10.04 -9.91
CA SER A 61 -5.84 10.53 -11.15
C SER A 61 -7.31 10.12 -11.27
N ILE A 62 -7.64 8.85 -10.98
CA ILE A 62 -9.03 8.37 -10.96
C ILE A 62 -9.87 9.17 -9.97
N ASN A 63 -9.37 9.37 -8.74
CA ASN A 63 -10.09 10.12 -7.71
C ASN A 63 -10.27 11.60 -8.08
N GLN A 64 -9.26 12.24 -8.65
CA GLN A 64 -9.35 13.63 -9.09
C GLN A 64 -10.37 13.80 -10.23
N PHE A 65 -10.34 12.91 -11.22
CA PHE A 65 -11.31 12.90 -12.31
C PHE A 65 -12.74 12.68 -11.78
N TYR A 66 -12.92 11.69 -10.90
CA TYR A 66 -14.20 11.43 -10.25
C TYR A 66 -14.72 12.67 -9.50
N ASN A 67 -13.89 13.29 -8.67
CA ASN A 67 -14.30 14.45 -7.86
C ASN A 67 -14.69 15.64 -8.73
N LYS A 68 -13.96 15.91 -9.82
CA LYS A 68 -14.27 16.96 -10.78
C LYS A 68 -15.63 16.74 -11.46
N LEU A 69 -15.86 15.51 -11.96
CA LEU A 69 -17.13 15.18 -12.60
C LEU A 69 -18.30 15.14 -11.62
N LYS A 70 -18.07 14.62 -10.41
CA LYS A 70 -19.07 14.57 -9.34
C LYS A 70 -19.55 15.99 -9.01
N ALA A 71 -18.64 16.94 -8.79
CA ALA A 71 -18.97 18.33 -8.49
C ALA A 71 -19.82 18.96 -9.63
N ASN A 72 -19.41 18.78 -10.89
CA ASN A 72 -20.14 19.29 -12.04
C ASN A 72 -21.56 18.68 -12.13
N TYR A 73 -21.70 17.36 -11.99
CA TYR A 73 -23.00 16.69 -12.09
C TYR A 73 -23.93 17.05 -10.94
N GLN A 74 -23.38 17.20 -9.71
CA GLN A 74 -24.16 17.63 -8.54
C GLN A 74 -24.67 19.08 -8.71
N SER A 75 -23.82 20.00 -9.18
CA SER A 75 -24.21 21.38 -9.46
C SER A 75 -25.34 21.43 -10.48
N LYS A 76 -25.21 20.73 -11.61
CA LYS A 76 -26.25 20.69 -12.65
C LYS A 76 -27.56 20.08 -12.14
N ALA A 77 -27.49 18.99 -11.37
CA ALA A 77 -28.67 18.33 -10.83
C ALA A 77 -29.41 19.20 -9.81
N LYS A 78 -28.67 19.98 -9.01
CA LYS A 78 -29.24 20.93 -8.07
C LYS A 78 -29.99 22.07 -8.77
N ILE A 79 -29.39 22.66 -9.81
CA ILE A 79 -30.00 23.74 -10.60
C ILE A 79 -31.23 23.28 -11.37
N SER A 80 -31.13 22.10 -12.04
CA SER A 80 -32.17 21.60 -12.94
C SER A 80 -33.39 21.02 -12.21
N ASN A 81 -33.18 20.19 -11.17
CA ASN A 81 -34.22 19.38 -10.54
C ASN A 81 -34.21 19.39 -9.02
N ASN A 82 -33.40 20.24 -8.40
CA ASN A 82 -33.14 20.26 -6.97
C ASN A 82 -32.78 18.85 -6.37
N LYS A 83 -32.15 17.99 -7.16
CA LYS A 83 -31.76 16.63 -6.76
C LYS A 83 -30.26 16.55 -6.43
N HIS A 84 -29.94 15.85 -5.36
CA HIS A 84 -28.55 15.62 -4.97
C HIS A 84 -27.97 14.32 -5.56
N PHE A 85 -28.84 13.39 -6.01
CA PHE A 85 -28.47 12.08 -6.54
C PHE A 85 -29.15 11.82 -7.89
N THR A 86 -28.38 11.32 -8.84
CA THR A 86 -28.86 10.96 -10.18
C THR A 86 -28.27 9.63 -10.63
N LYS A 87 -28.94 8.93 -11.57
CA LYS A 87 -28.41 7.70 -12.20
C LYS A 87 -27.00 7.91 -12.78
N ARG A 88 -26.71 9.13 -13.30
CA ARG A 88 -25.40 9.49 -13.86
C ARG A 88 -24.32 9.56 -12.79
N LEU A 89 -24.62 10.09 -11.60
CA LEU A 89 -23.71 10.11 -10.44
C LEU A 89 -23.47 8.69 -9.91
N ALA A 90 -24.52 7.87 -9.87
CA ALA A 90 -24.40 6.47 -9.48
C ALA A 90 -23.45 5.70 -10.42
N LYS A 91 -23.65 5.84 -11.75
CA LYS A 91 -22.78 5.21 -12.75
C LYS A 91 -21.32 5.68 -12.62
N LEU A 92 -21.11 6.99 -12.39
CA LEU A 92 -19.77 7.54 -12.19
C LEU A 92 -19.08 6.94 -10.94
N SER A 93 -19.82 6.79 -9.83
CA SER A 93 -19.32 6.17 -8.59
C SER A 93 -18.94 4.71 -8.79
N LEU A 94 -19.80 3.96 -9.50
CA LEU A 94 -19.56 2.56 -9.80
C LEU A 94 -18.33 2.37 -10.71
N MET A 95 -18.18 3.19 -11.74
CA MET A 95 -16.98 3.16 -12.61
C MET A 95 -15.69 3.43 -11.81
N ARG A 96 -15.71 4.38 -10.87
CA ARG A 96 -14.59 4.65 -9.98
C ARG A 96 -14.27 3.42 -9.11
N GLU A 97 -15.30 2.83 -8.50
CA GLU A 97 -15.17 1.64 -7.65
C GLU A 97 -14.49 0.49 -8.40
N PHE A 98 -14.94 0.18 -9.61
CA PHE A 98 -14.37 -0.88 -10.45
C PHE A 98 -12.91 -0.59 -10.84
N LYS A 99 -12.60 0.64 -11.24
CA LYS A 99 -11.22 1.01 -11.58
C LYS A 99 -10.28 0.86 -10.40
N ILE A 100 -10.69 1.31 -9.21
CA ILE A 100 -9.88 1.19 -7.99
C ILE A 100 -9.75 -0.29 -7.60
N SER A 101 -10.83 -1.05 -7.63
CA SER A 101 -10.80 -2.49 -7.32
C SER A 101 -9.86 -3.25 -8.26
N ASN A 102 -9.91 -2.98 -9.57
CA ASN A 102 -9.00 -3.56 -10.55
C ASN A 102 -7.53 -3.23 -10.24
N PHE A 103 -7.23 -1.97 -9.88
CA PHE A 103 -5.88 -1.59 -9.46
C PHE A 103 -5.42 -2.38 -8.22
N MET A 104 -6.29 -2.53 -7.21
CA MET A 104 -5.96 -3.29 -5.99
C MET A 104 -5.69 -4.77 -6.30
N HIS A 105 -6.47 -5.37 -7.21
CA HIS A 105 -6.22 -6.73 -7.67
C HIS A 105 -4.86 -6.86 -8.37
N LYS A 106 -4.55 -5.98 -9.30
CA LYS A 106 -3.26 -5.99 -10.02
C LYS A 106 -2.08 -5.78 -9.08
N ALA A 107 -2.22 -4.86 -8.11
CA ALA A 107 -1.17 -4.61 -7.11
C ALA A 107 -0.93 -5.83 -6.21
N SER A 108 -2.00 -6.45 -5.70
CA SER A 108 -1.87 -7.67 -4.89
C SER A 108 -1.34 -8.85 -5.69
N ASP A 109 -1.75 -9.04 -6.95
CA ASP A 109 -1.21 -10.09 -7.84
C ASP A 109 0.30 -9.94 -8.08
N LEU A 110 0.75 -8.71 -8.28
CA LEU A 110 2.18 -8.44 -8.46
C LEU A 110 3.00 -8.85 -7.24
N ILE A 111 2.49 -8.55 -6.04
CA ILE A 111 3.15 -8.95 -4.78
C ILE A 111 3.19 -10.46 -4.65
N ILE A 112 2.06 -11.14 -4.88
CA ILE A 112 2.00 -12.61 -4.83
C ILE A 112 2.93 -13.25 -5.86
N LYS A 113 2.98 -12.74 -7.10
CA LYS A 113 3.94 -13.20 -8.10
C LYS A 113 5.39 -13.04 -7.65
N CYS A 114 5.70 -11.94 -6.97
CA CYS A 114 7.02 -11.74 -6.36
C CYS A 114 7.29 -12.78 -5.27
N CYS A 115 6.31 -13.02 -4.39
CA CYS A 115 6.42 -14.03 -3.33
C CYS A 115 6.65 -15.44 -3.90
N ILE A 116 5.89 -15.84 -4.92
CA ILE A 116 6.05 -17.15 -5.59
C ILE A 116 7.45 -17.25 -6.21
N LYS A 117 7.86 -16.23 -6.97
CA LYS A 117 9.17 -16.22 -7.65
C LYS A 117 10.34 -16.36 -6.68
N HIS A 118 10.27 -15.69 -5.53
CA HIS A 118 11.35 -15.64 -4.55
C HIS A 118 11.13 -16.58 -3.36
N LYS A 119 10.11 -17.45 -3.43
CA LYS A 119 9.77 -18.44 -2.39
C LYS A 119 9.58 -17.82 -1.02
N ILE A 120 8.88 -16.68 -0.95
CA ILE A 120 8.65 -15.90 0.26
C ILE A 120 7.62 -16.58 1.18
N ALA A 121 7.98 -16.79 2.44
CA ALA A 121 7.11 -17.40 3.45
C ALA A 121 6.13 -16.40 4.09
N SER A 122 6.52 -15.13 4.21
CA SER A 122 5.74 -14.13 4.94
C SER A 122 5.65 -12.79 4.24
N VAL A 123 4.46 -12.21 4.22
CA VAL A 123 4.22 -10.81 3.81
C VAL A 123 3.94 -9.98 5.07
N ILE A 124 4.71 -8.92 5.29
CA ILE A 124 4.58 -8.03 6.44
C ILE A 124 4.03 -6.70 5.96
N ILE A 125 2.96 -6.22 6.58
CA ILE A 125 2.35 -4.92 6.26
C ILE A 125 2.36 -4.03 7.49
N GLY A 126 2.85 -2.80 7.33
CA GLY A 126 2.65 -1.74 8.31
C GLY A 126 1.20 -1.25 8.27
N LYS A 127 0.55 -1.23 9.42
CA LYS A 127 -0.80 -0.70 9.60
C LYS A 127 -0.82 0.22 10.81
N ASN A 128 -1.44 1.37 10.65
CA ASN A 128 -1.74 2.24 11.77
C ASN A 128 -3.26 2.34 11.94
N ASP A 129 -3.78 1.84 13.06
CA ASP A 129 -5.23 1.80 13.32
C ASP A 129 -5.88 3.18 13.37
N LYS A 130 -5.10 4.23 13.66
CA LYS A 130 -5.56 5.63 13.69
C LYS A 130 -5.34 6.38 12.37
N TRP A 131 -4.95 5.71 11.32
CA TRP A 131 -4.49 6.31 10.06
C TRP A 131 -5.50 7.27 9.41
N LYS A 132 -6.79 7.09 9.64
CA LYS A 132 -7.84 7.93 9.06
C LYS A 132 -8.40 9.02 9.99
N ASN A 133 -8.20 8.92 11.28
CA ASN A 133 -8.96 9.72 12.26
C ASN A 133 -8.24 10.99 12.74
N GLU A 134 -6.91 11.09 12.64
CA GLU A 134 -6.14 12.20 13.22
C GLU A 134 -5.21 12.92 12.24
N VAL A 135 -5.26 12.60 10.96
CA VAL A 135 -4.30 13.14 9.99
C VAL A 135 -4.80 14.46 9.41
N ASN A 136 -4.33 15.58 9.94
CA ASN A 136 -4.55 16.91 9.35
C ASN A 136 -3.41 17.29 8.38
N LEU A 137 -3.41 16.67 7.19
CA LEU A 137 -2.47 16.97 6.09
C LEU A 137 -2.94 18.08 5.16
N GLY A 138 -3.97 18.84 5.57
CA GLY A 138 -4.65 19.85 4.73
C GLY A 138 -5.74 19.23 3.84
N LYS A 139 -6.77 20.05 3.52
CA LYS A 139 -8.01 19.59 2.83
C LYS A 139 -7.77 18.72 1.59
N ARG A 140 -6.82 19.09 0.74
CA ARG A 140 -6.53 18.38 -0.53
C ARG A 140 -5.85 17.03 -0.30
N THR A 141 -4.94 16.96 0.66
CA THR A 141 -4.22 15.71 0.97
C THR A 141 -5.12 14.75 1.74
N ASN A 142 -5.91 15.25 2.70
CA ASN A 142 -6.90 14.45 3.42
C ASN A 142 -7.93 13.83 2.46
N GLN A 143 -8.46 14.60 1.50
CA GLN A 143 -9.38 14.07 0.50
C GLN A 143 -8.76 12.95 -0.34
N ASN A 144 -7.49 13.07 -0.73
CA ASN A 144 -6.78 12.02 -1.46
C ASN A 144 -6.51 10.80 -0.59
N PHE A 145 -6.17 11.01 0.69
CA PHE A 145 -5.83 9.96 1.64
C PHE A 145 -7.04 9.09 1.99
N VAL A 146 -8.14 9.72 2.39
CA VAL A 146 -9.40 9.04 2.74
C VAL A 146 -9.99 8.26 1.55
N SER A 147 -9.69 8.67 0.32
CA SER A 147 -10.25 8.06 -0.88
C SER A 147 -9.50 6.82 -1.39
N ILE A 148 -8.37 6.41 -0.75
CA ILE A 148 -7.66 5.17 -1.08
C ILE A 148 -8.08 4.07 -0.11
N PRO A 149 -8.73 2.99 -0.57
CA PRO A 149 -9.20 1.92 0.31
C PRO A 149 -8.09 0.91 0.61
N HIS A 150 -7.13 1.26 1.49
CA HIS A 150 -6.04 0.37 1.87
C HIS A 150 -6.54 -0.96 2.47
N GLU A 151 -7.63 -0.93 3.26
CA GLU A 151 -8.24 -2.15 3.81
C GLU A 151 -8.69 -3.11 2.71
N SER A 152 -9.28 -2.59 1.63
CA SER A 152 -9.67 -3.43 0.48
C SER A 152 -8.46 -4.06 -0.20
N PHE A 153 -7.31 -3.37 -0.24
CA PHE A 153 -6.07 -3.94 -0.74
C PHE A 153 -5.55 -5.03 0.20
N ILE A 154 -5.52 -4.78 1.51
CA ILE A 154 -5.07 -5.75 2.52
C ILE A 154 -5.94 -7.01 2.47
N SER A 155 -7.28 -6.88 2.39
CA SER A 155 -8.19 -8.02 2.27
C SER A 155 -7.93 -8.84 1.00
N LYS A 156 -7.68 -8.15 -0.15
CA LYS A 156 -7.35 -8.84 -1.40
C LYS A 156 -6.01 -9.56 -1.34
N LEU A 157 -5.04 -8.98 -0.65
CA LEU A 157 -3.75 -9.62 -0.47
C LEU A 157 -3.84 -10.80 0.50
N ALA A 158 -4.67 -10.70 1.55
CA ALA A 158 -4.84 -11.72 2.57
C ALA A 158 -5.32 -13.05 1.97
N TYR A 159 -6.46 -13.06 1.27
CA TYR A 159 -6.97 -14.31 0.69
C TYR A 159 -6.02 -14.89 -0.37
N LYS A 160 -5.30 -14.02 -1.11
CA LYS A 160 -4.31 -14.50 -2.08
C LYS A 160 -3.09 -15.11 -1.41
N CYS A 161 -2.63 -14.56 -0.28
CA CYS A 161 -1.59 -15.17 0.54
C CYS A 161 -2.04 -16.55 1.02
N GLU A 162 -3.27 -16.65 1.52
CA GLU A 162 -3.87 -17.89 2.00
C GLU A 162 -3.90 -18.97 0.90
N ASN A 163 -4.30 -18.62 -0.33
CA ASN A 163 -4.33 -19.53 -1.47
C ASN A 163 -2.96 -20.17 -1.78
N TYR A 164 -1.87 -19.52 -1.42
CA TYR A 164 -0.50 -20.01 -1.66
C TYR A 164 0.23 -20.44 -0.38
N GLY A 165 -0.44 -20.51 0.76
CA GLY A 165 0.16 -20.88 2.05
C GLY A 165 1.16 -19.82 2.57
N ILE A 166 1.06 -18.57 2.12
CA ILE A 166 1.93 -17.46 2.53
C ILE A 166 1.33 -16.79 3.77
N LYS A 167 2.12 -16.57 4.81
CA LYS A 167 1.65 -15.91 6.03
C LYS A 167 1.56 -14.39 5.82
N LEU A 168 0.39 -13.79 6.10
CA LEU A 168 0.22 -12.34 6.17
C LEU A 168 0.34 -11.86 7.62
N ILE A 169 1.26 -10.94 7.89
CA ILE A 169 1.53 -10.36 9.20
C ILE A 169 1.25 -8.86 9.14
N GLN A 170 0.31 -8.39 9.94
CA GLN A 170 0.07 -6.95 10.11
C GLN A 170 0.76 -6.47 11.38
N THR A 171 1.52 -5.40 11.29
CA THR A 171 2.22 -4.80 12.43
C THR A 171 1.99 -3.30 12.48
N GLU A 172 2.06 -2.71 13.66
CA GLU A 172 1.98 -1.27 13.81
C GLU A 172 3.21 -0.59 13.20
N GLU A 173 3.02 0.52 12.46
CA GLU A 173 4.12 1.22 11.78
C GLU A 173 4.68 2.45 12.54
N SER A 174 4.29 2.65 13.81
CA SER A 174 4.77 3.80 14.59
C SER A 174 6.30 3.87 14.61
N TYR A 175 6.82 5.10 14.43
CA TYR A 175 8.24 5.48 14.47
C TYR A 175 9.11 4.93 13.30
N THR A 176 8.63 4.06 12.43
CA THR A 176 9.44 3.41 11.38
C THR A 176 10.04 4.39 10.36
N SER A 177 9.38 5.51 10.07
CA SER A 177 9.81 6.46 9.03
C SER A 177 10.90 7.45 9.45
N LYS A 178 11.15 7.62 10.77
CA LYS A 178 12.13 8.60 11.30
C LYS A 178 13.45 7.96 11.75
N ILE A 179 13.38 6.70 12.16
CA ILE A 179 14.51 5.95 12.71
C ILE A 179 15.52 5.62 11.61
N ASP A 180 16.79 5.66 11.95
CA ASP A 180 17.89 5.23 11.08
C ASP A 180 18.08 3.71 11.18
N HIS A 181 17.40 3.00 10.29
CA HIS A 181 17.45 1.55 10.30
C HIS A 181 18.81 0.99 9.85
N LEU A 182 19.58 1.73 9.03
CA LEU A 182 20.91 1.31 8.61
C LEU A 182 21.95 1.39 9.74
N ALA A 183 21.74 2.30 10.69
CA ALA A 183 22.57 2.41 11.90
C ALA A 183 22.05 1.52 13.03
N ASN A 184 21.06 0.67 12.77
CA ASN A 184 20.40 -0.17 13.76
C ASN A 184 19.85 0.59 14.97
N GLU A 185 19.44 1.84 14.76
CA GLU A 185 18.88 2.70 15.80
C GLU A 185 17.67 2.03 16.48
N PRO A 186 17.52 2.11 17.83
CA PRO A 186 16.40 1.48 18.55
C PRO A 186 15.03 1.97 18.08
N LEU A 187 14.05 1.06 18.01
CA LEU A 187 12.66 1.32 17.63
C LEU A 187 11.89 1.94 18.81
N SER A 188 12.18 3.19 19.14
CA SER A 188 11.52 3.92 20.23
C SER A 188 11.16 5.34 19.82
N HIS A 189 10.23 5.95 20.55
CA HIS A 189 9.97 7.38 20.43
C HIS A 189 11.18 8.17 20.94
N LYS A 190 11.57 9.19 20.18
CA LYS A 190 12.65 10.10 20.52
C LYS A 190 12.26 11.53 20.21
N ASP A 191 12.91 12.48 20.83
CA ASP A 191 12.82 13.87 20.44
C ASP A 191 13.44 14.09 19.05
N LYS A 192 13.02 15.15 18.38
CA LYS A 192 13.40 15.37 16.97
C LYS A 192 14.92 15.49 16.77
N SER A 193 15.64 15.97 17.78
CA SER A 193 17.10 16.12 17.81
C SER A 193 17.86 14.81 17.94
N ASP A 194 17.22 13.76 18.50
CA ASP A 194 17.90 12.55 18.98
C ASP A 194 17.91 11.42 17.95
N TYR A 195 17.22 11.63 16.81
CA TYR A 195 17.27 10.69 15.70
C TYR A 195 18.63 10.75 14.99
N LEU A 196 19.28 9.60 14.82
CA LEU A 196 20.58 9.50 14.16
C LEU A 196 20.52 9.85 12.67
N GLY A 197 19.47 9.43 12.01
CA GLY A 197 19.27 9.70 10.57
C GLY A 197 18.39 10.91 10.31
N LYS A 198 18.42 11.43 9.07
CA LYS A 198 17.67 12.62 8.70
C LYS A 198 17.00 12.50 7.33
N ARG A 199 15.70 12.84 7.26
CA ARG A 199 15.01 13.02 5.98
C ARG A 199 15.44 14.34 5.36
N ILE A 200 16.21 14.29 4.25
CA ILE A 200 16.76 15.48 3.59
C ILE A 200 15.69 16.17 2.74
N LYS A 201 14.94 15.39 1.98
CA LYS A 201 13.81 15.83 1.17
C LYS A 201 12.80 14.71 1.01
N ARG A 202 11.67 15.01 0.38
CA ARG A 202 10.67 13.98 0.08
C ARG A 202 11.32 12.84 -0.73
N GLY A 203 11.19 11.61 -0.23
CA GLY A 203 11.73 10.41 -0.86
C GLY A 203 13.24 10.18 -0.64
N LEU A 204 13.96 11.04 0.10
CA LEU A 204 15.39 10.87 0.38
C LEU A 204 15.68 10.94 1.87
N PHE A 205 16.27 9.88 2.39
CA PHE A 205 16.76 9.76 3.76
C PHE A 205 18.27 9.61 3.77
N LYS A 206 18.95 10.30 4.68
CA LYS A 206 20.40 10.19 4.94
C LYS A 206 20.58 9.49 6.27
N SER A 207 21.25 8.35 6.26
CA SER A 207 21.68 7.63 7.44
C SER A 207 22.90 8.30 8.06
N SER A 208 23.07 8.15 9.38
CA SER A 208 24.29 8.51 10.11
C SER A 208 25.52 7.76 9.63
N THR A 209 25.33 6.58 8.98
CA THR A 209 26.40 5.84 8.31
C THR A 209 26.91 6.51 7.02
N GLY A 210 26.38 7.69 6.65
CA GLY A 210 26.72 8.41 5.43
C GLY A 210 25.97 7.93 4.17
N LYS A 211 25.25 6.83 4.22
CA LYS A 211 24.51 6.27 3.09
C LYS A 211 23.19 7.01 2.87
N PHE A 212 22.78 7.08 1.58
CA PHE A 212 21.48 7.63 1.18
C PHE A 212 20.56 6.48 0.72
N LEU A 213 19.29 6.54 1.12
CA LEU A 213 18.26 5.60 0.69
C LEU A 213 16.93 6.30 0.45
N ASN A 214 16.04 5.61 -0.26
CA ASN A 214 14.68 6.10 -0.40
C ASN A 214 13.97 6.09 0.97
N ALA A 215 13.28 7.18 1.33
CA ALA A 215 12.67 7.33 2.65
C ALA A 215 11.53 6.34 2.91
N ASP A 216 10.82 5.91 1.86
CA ASP A 216 9.72 4.95 1.99
C ASP A 216 10.29 3.51 2.12
N ILE A 217 11.48 3.25 1.53
CA ILE A 217 12.22 2.00 1.80
C ILE A 217 12.71 1.96 3.24
N ASN A 218 13.19 3.09 3.79
CA ASN A 218 13.53 3.15 5.20
C ASN A 218 12.33 2.75 6.09
N GLY A 219 11.12 3.23 5.74
CA GLY A 219 9.88 2.81 6.40
C GLY A 219 9.62 1.31 6.29
N ALA A 220 9.75 0.73 5.08
CA ALA A 220 9.55 -0.69 4.85
C ALA A 220 10.56 -1.56 5.63
N ILE A 221 11.84 -1.15 5.72
CA ILE A 221 12.84 -1.81 6.57
C ILE A 221 12.40 -1.76 8.04
N GLY A 222 11.89 -0.62 8.50
CA GLY A 222 11.40 -0.46 9.87
C GLY A 222 10.21 -1.37 10.20
N ILE A 223 9.30 -1.54 9.27
CA ILE A 223 8.18 -2.49 9.38
C ILE A 223 8.71 -3.93 9.51
N ALA A 224 9.68 -4.33 8.67
CA ALA A 224 10.33 -5.64 8.76
C ALA A 224 10.99 -5.86 10.13
N ARG A 225 11.71 -4.86 10.67
CA ARG A 225 12.39 -4.94 11.98
C ARG A 225 11.46 -5.17 13.15
N LYS A 226 10.20 -4.74 13.06
CA LYS A 226 9.21 -5.01 14.13
C LYS A 226 8.83 -6.48 14.24
N VAL A 227 8.98 -7.25 13.17
CA VAL A 227 8.66 -8.68 13.13
C VAL A 227 9.95 -9.53 13.19
N PHE A 228 10.96 -9.15 12.42
CA PHE A 228 12.26 -9.83 12.34
C PHE A 228 13.36 -8.87 12.80
N ARG A 229 13.93 -9.10 14.00
CA ARG A 229 14.93 -8.19 14.60
C ARG A 229 16.18 -8.01 13.73
N ASP A 230 16.61 -9.07 13.06
CA ASP A 230 17.81 -9.10 12.22
C ASP A 230 17.54 -8.73 10.75
N ALA A 231 16.34 -8.19 10.46
CA ALA A 231 15.93 -7.85 9.10
C ALA A 231 16.89 -6.86 8.40
N VAL A 232 17.55 -5.98 9.15
CA VAL A 232 18.49 -4.99 8.57
C VAL A 232 19.67 -5.67 7.89
N GLN A 233 20.32 -6.63 8.55
CA GLN A 233 21.49 -7.32 8.00
C GLN A 233 21.13 -8.02 6.68
N THR A 234 19.99 -8.72 6.64
CA THR A 234 19.55 -9.44 5.46
C THR A 234 19.11 -8.55 4.30
N LEU A 235 18.60 -7.34 4.60
CA LEU A 235 18.07 -6.40 3.60
C LEU A 235 19.11 -5.44 3.03
N THR A 236 20.19 -5.13 3.76
CA THR A 236 21.08 -4.01 3.43
C THR A 236 22.44 -4.41 2.86
N ASP A 237 22.73 -5.70 2.72
CA ASP A 237 24.00 -6.20 2.19
C ASP A 237 24.25 -5.85 0.70
N SER A 238 23.23 -5.44 -0.04
CA SER A 238 23.35 -5.06 -1.45
C SER A 238 23.16 -3.56 -1.67
N LYS A 239 23.95 -2.97 -2.59
CA LYS A 239 23.77 -1.58 -3.05
C LYS A 239 22.40 -1.36 -3.71
N ALA A 240 21.80 -2.41 -4.29
CA ALA A 240 20.47 -2.37 -4.91
C ALA A 240 19.36 -2.01 -3.94
N ALA A 241 19.52 -2.31 -2.62
CA ALA A 241 18.54 -2.00 -1.59
C ALA A 241 18.20 -0.50 -1.46
N PHE A 242 18.99 0.41 -2.03
CA PHE A 242 18.80 1.85 -1.86
C PHE A 242 18.01 2.52 -2.98
N VAL A 243 17.91 1.90 -4.16
CA VAL A 243 17.24 2.46 -5.35
C VAL A 243 16.11 1.55 -5.82
N PRO A 244 14.84 1.90 -5.50
CA PRO A 244 13.71 1.07 -5.88
C PRO A 244 13.38 1.16 -7.37
N ILE A 245 12.95 0.02 -7.93
CA ILE A 245 12.32 -0.02 -9.25
C ILE A 245 10.89 0.53 -9.14
N LYS A 246 10.52 1.49 -9.99
CA LYS A 246 9.15 2.00 -10.06
C LYS A 246 8.32 1.21 -11.05
N ILE A 247 7.19 0.69 -10.57
CA ILE A 247 6.25 -0.09 -11.36
C ILE A 247 4.97 0.72 -11.56
N ASN A 248 4.59 0.93 -12.81
CA ASN A 248 3.33 1.55 -13.20
C ASN A 248 2.37 0.45 -13.65
N LEU A 249 1.28 0.28 -12.90
CA LEU A 249 0.22 -0.66 -13.28
C LEU A 249 -0.66 -0.02 -14.36
N ALA A 250 -0.83 -0.71 -15.49
CA ALA A 250 -1.78 -0.32 -16.52
C ALA A 250 -3.23 -0.58 -16.08
N PHE A 251 -4.17 0.25 -16.56
CA PHE A 251 -5.62 0.10 -16.35
C PHE A 251 -6.25 -0.65 -17.49
#